data_1a685e736671d72f3434b6d67392302f
#
_entry.id   1a685e736671d72f3434b6d67392302f
#
_cell.length_a   1.000
_cell.length_b   1.000
_cell.length_c   1.000
_cell.angle_alpha   90.00
_cell.angle_beta   90.00
_cell.angle_gamma   90.00
#
_symmetry.space_group_name_H-M   'P 1'
#
loop_
_entity.id
_entity.type
_entity.pdbx_description
1 polymer ?
#
loop_
_entity_poly.entity_id
_entity_poly.type
_entity_poly.pdbx_seq_one_letter_code
_entity_poly.pdbx_strand_id
1 'polypeptide(L)'
;MSWERARQLASPIRFQVFVREQRVPAEIELDDMDAPSLHAIAFENEKAIGTGRLLPDGHIGRMAILKEWRRRGVGAAILKTLIDAAERRGDREIALSAQLHAVAFYRTHGFKPVGDVYEEAGIPHQAMVRALA
;
A
#
# COMPACT_ATOMS: atom_id res chain seq x y z
N MET A 1 -11.85 -2.07 -4.29
CA MET A 1 -12.95 -1.18 -4.68
C MET A 1 -12.46 0.08 -5.36
N SER A 2 -13.33 0.84 -6.00
CA SER A 2 -12.99 2.11 -6.62
C SER A 2 -12.71 3.19 -5.55
N TRP A 3 -12.01 4.25 -5.97
CA TRP A 3 -11.73 5.38 -5.07
C TRP A 3 -13.01 6.06 -4.59
N GLU A 4 -14.00 6.20 -5.49
CA GLU A 4 -15.28 6.79 -5.12
C GLU A 4 -15.90 6.09 -3.91
N ARG A 5 -15.81 4.76 -3.86
CA ARG A 5 -16.34 3.96 -2.75
C ARG A 5 -15.40 3.93 -1.55
N ALA A 6 -14.10 3.89 -1.79
CA ALA A 6 -13.09 3.73 -0.75
C ALA A 6 -12.72 5.03 -0.03
N ARG A 7 -12.90 6.17 -0.67
CA ARG A 7 -12.37 7.46 -0.23
C ARG A 7 -12.67 7.79 1.24
N GLN A 8 -13.92 7.65 1.64
CA GLN A 8 -14.32 8.01 3.01
C GLN A 8 -13.73 7.07 4.05
N LEU A 9 -13.40 5.85 3.66
CA LEU A 9 -12.82 4.84 4.55
C LEU A 9 -11.29 4.91 4.58
N ALA A 10 -10.68 5.10 3.43
CA ALA A 10 -9.23 5.09 3.29
C ALA A 10 -8.57 6.40 3.74
N SER A 11 -9.18 7.55 3.42
CA SER A 11 -8.56 8.84 3.69
C SER A 11 -8.23 9.08 5.16
N PRO A 12 -9.14 8.81 6.12
CA PRO A 12 -8.79 8.98 7.54
C PRO A 12 -7.65 8.10 8.00
N ILE A 13 -7.58 6.85 7.51
CA ILE A 13 -6.51 5.92 7.86
C ILE A 13 -5.17 6.43 7.31
N ARG A 14 -5.15 6.84 6.06
CA ARG A 14 -3.94 7.35 5.41
C ARG A 14 -3.46 8.64 6.06
N PHE A 15 -4.37 9.53 6.42
CA PHE A 15 -4.02 10.76 7.12
C PHE A 15 -3.38 10.44 8.48
N GLN A 16 -3.98 9.54 9.25
CA GLN A 16 -3.46 9.16 10.56
C GLN A 16 -2.06 8.55 10.46
N VAL A 17 -1.85 7.65 9.50
CA VAL A 17 -0.57 6.93 9.37
C VAL A 17 0.49 7.78 8.70
N PHE A 18 0.19 8.36 7.55
CA PHE A 18 1.22 9.05 6.76
C PHE A 18 1.45 10.47 7.23
N VAL A 19 0.41 11.22 7.52
CA VAL A 19 0.54 12.63 7.88
C VAL A 19 0.87 12.78 9.37
N ARG A 20 0.10 12.15 10.24
CA ARG A 20 0.30 12.31 11.69
C ARG A 20 1.46 11.52 12.25
N GLU A 21 1.57 10.22 11.92
CA GLU A 21 2.66 9.40 12.46
C GLU A 21 3.97 9.62 11.71
N GLN A 22 3.96 9.58 10.38
CA GLN A 22 5.18 9.64 9.57
C GLN A 22 5.54 11.06 9.15
N ARG A 23 4.67 12.03 9.41
CA ARG A 23 4.90 13.45 9.12
C ARG A 23 5.12 13.75 7.65
N VAL A 24 4.51 12.97 6.77
CA VAL A 24 4.47 13.27 5.34
C VAL A 24 3.56 14.48 5.14
N PRO A 25 3.99 15.51 4.39
CA PRO A 25 3.10 16.63 4.11
C PRO A 25 1.81 16.17 3.45
N ALA A 26 0.67 16.73 3.91
CA ALA A 26 -0.64 16.32 3.41
C ALA A 26 -0.77 16.47 1.89
N GLU A 27 -0.17 17.52 1.33
CA GLU A 27 -0.20 17.77 -0.12
C GLU A 27 0.60 16.73 -0.91
N ILE A 28 1.58 16.06 -0.31
CA ILE A 28 2.32 14.97 -0.95
C ILE A 28 1.54 13.66 -0.88
N GLU A 29 0.84 13.42 0.22
CA GLU A 29 0.05 12.21 0.42
C GLU A 29 -1.11 12.11 -0.57
N LEU A 30 -1.74 13.23 -0.90
CA LEU A 30 -2.80 13.30 -1.89
C LEU A 30 -2.18 13.40 -3.29
N ASP A 31 -2.64 12.57 -4.22
CA ASP A 31 -2.19 12.61 -5.60
C ASP A 31 -3.32 12.21 -6.55
N ASP A 32 -3.06 12.33 -7.85
CA ASP A 32 -4.06 12.07 -8.89
C ASP A 32 -4.25 10.57 -9.17
N MET A 33 -3.44 9.71 -8.55
CA MET A 33 -3.48 8.28 -8.82
C MET A 33 -4.55 7.52 -8.05
N ASP A 34 -5.20 8.16 -7.07
CA ASP A 34 -6.25 7.50 -6.31
C ASP A 34 -7.46 7.16 -7.19
N ALA A 35 -7.89 8.09 -8.03
CA ALA A 35 -9.08 7.87 -8.85
C ALA A 35 -8.96 6.67 -9.80
N PRO A 36 -7.83 6.47 -10.53
CA PRO A 36 -7.71 5.33 -11.44
C PRO A 36 -7.31 4.01 -10.76
N SER A 37 -7.00 4.02 -9.47
CA SER A 37 -6.48 2.85 -8.75
C SER A 37 -7.60 1.99 -8.16
N LEU A 38 -7.27 0.71 -7.92
CA LEU A 38 -8.10 -0.17 -7.10
C LEU A 38 -7.66 -0.03 -5.65
N HIS A 39 -8.61 -0.04 -4.73
CA HIS A 39 -8.35 0.14 -3.31
C HIS A 39 -8.85 -1.06 -2.52
N ALA A 40 -8.05 -1.50 -1.55
CA ALA A 40 -8.44 -2.52 -0.59
C ALA A 40 -8.65 -1.87 0.77
N ILE A 41 -9.69 -2.29 1.45
CA ILE A 41 -10.00 -1.83 2.81
C ILE A 41 -10.13 -3.07 3.70
N ALA A 42 -9.42 -3.07 4.82
CA ALA A 42 -9.56 -4.09 5.84
C ALA A 42 -10.51 -3.58 6.92
N PHE A 43 -11.45 -4.45 7.31
CA PHE A 43 -12.43 -4.14 8.34
C PHE A 43 -12.27 -5.07 9.54
N GLU A 44 -12.45 -4.52 10.73
CA GLU A 44 -12.74 -5.30 11.92
C GLU A 44 -14.18 -4.96 12.30
N ASN A 45 -15.07 -5.93 12.14
CA ASN A 45 -16.51 -5.69 12.18
C ASN A 45 -16.86 -4.63 11.13
N GLU A 46 -17.39 -3.49 11.51
CA GLU A 46 -17.76 -2.43 10.58
C GLU A 46 -16.75 -1.28 10.54
N LYS A 47 -15.64 -1.41 11.28
CA LYS A 47 -14.62 -0.36 11.36
C LYS A 47 -13.52 -0.63 10.34
N ALA A 48 -13.21 0.37 9.49
CA ALA A 48 -12.07 0.32 8.60
C ALA A 48 -10.78 0.51 9.41
N ILE A 49 -9.84 -0.43 9.29
CA ILE A 49 -8.61 -0.45 10.07
C ILE A 49 -7.34 -0.43 9.25
N GLY A 50 -7.45 -0.65 7.94
CA GLY A 50 -6.30 -0.65 7.06
C GLY A 50 -6.72 -0.45 5.61
N THR A 51 -5.77 -0.03 4.78
CA THR A 51 -6.01 0.22 3.36
C THR A 51 -4.73 0.03 2.55
N GLY A 52 -4.89 -0.13 1.25
CA GLY A 52 -3.81 -0.15 0.27
C GLY A 52 -4.38 0.09 -1.12
N ARG A 53 -3.53 0.43 -2.08
CA ARG A 53 -3.98 0.68 -3.45
C ARG A 53 -3.10 -0.03 -4.48
N LEU A 54 -3.72 -0.39 -5.60
CA LEU A 54 -3.06 -0.94 -6.77
C LEU A 54 -3.28 0.02 -7.94
N LEU A 55 -2.19 0.60 -8.45
CA LEU A 55 -2.22 1.51 -9.57
C LEU A 55 -2.45 0.76 -10.89
N PRO A 56 -2.90 1.45 -11.94
CA PRO A 56 -3.09 0.82 -13.26
C PRO A 56 -1.84 0.18 -13.84
N ASP A 57 -0.65 0.69 -13.48
CA ASP A 57 0.63 0.19 -13.99
C ASP A 57 1.21 -0.97 -13.15
N GLY A 58 0.50 -1.45 -12.15
CA GLY A 58 0.97 -2.54 -11.30
C GLY A 58 1.70 -2.12 -10.05
N HIS A 59 1.82 -0.82 -9.76
CA HIS A 59 2.41 -0.38 -8.49
C HIS A 59 1.43 -0.51 -7.34
N ILE A 60 1.90 -1.08 -6.23
CA ILE A 60 1.15 -1.17 -4.97
C ILE A 60 1.72 -0.12 -4.03
N GLY A 61 0.84 0.60 -3.35
CA GLY A 61 1.29 1.62 -2.43
C GLY A 61 0.20 2.09 -1.48
N ARG A 62 0.51 3.16 -0.77
CA ARG A 62 -0.37 3.76 0.24
C ARG A 62 -0.93 2.71 1.21
N MET A 63 -0.10 1.71 1.55
CA MET A 63 -0.49 0.71 2.53
C MET A 63 -0.38 1.32 3.93
N ALA A 64 -1.49 1.34 4.63
CA ALA A 64 -1.57 1.96 5.94
C ALA A 64 -2.47 1.12 6.85
N ILE A 65 -1.94 0.78 8.03
CA ILE A 65 -2.65 0.03 9.05
C ILE A 65 -2.69 0.89 10.31
N LEU A 66 -3.85 1.05 10.92
CA LEU A 66 -3.95 1.76 12.18
C LEU A 66 -3.07 1.09 13.23
N LYS A 67 -2.38 1.89 14.04
CA LYS A 67 -1.33 1.45 14.95
C LYS A 67 -1.76 0.28 15.85
N GLU A 68 -2.94 0.34 16.41
CA GLU A 68 -3.45 -0.69 17.31
C GLU A 68 -3.78 -2.01 16.61
N TRP A 69 -3.81 -2.02 15.27
CA TRP A 69 -4.12 -3.22 14.48
C TRP A 69 -2.90 -3.82 13.80
N ARG A 70 -1.71 -3.27 14.04
CA ARG A 70 -0.47 -3.79 13.47
C ARG A 70 -0.06 -5.10 14.11
N ARG A 71 0.73 -5.90 13.37
CA ARG A 71 1.24 -7.21 13.80
C ARG A 71 0.13 -8.24 14.02
N ARG A 72 -1.01 -8.08 13.34
CA ARG A 72 -2.15 -9.00 13.42
C ARG A 72 -2.52 -9.58 12.07
N GLY A 73 -1.62 -9.46 11.08
CA GLY A 73 -1.84 -10.02 9.74
C GLY A 73 -2.70 -9.14 8.83
N VAL A 74 -3.07 -7.93 9.23
CA VAL A 74 -3.91 -7.05 8.40
C VAL A 74 -3.17 -6.61 7.14
N GLY A 75 -1.90 -6.24 7.26
CA GLY A 75 -1.09 -5.85 6.10
C GLY A 75 -0.94 -6.99 5.10
N ALA A 76 -0.72 -8.22 5.58
CA ALA A 76 -0.61 -9.38 4.71
C ALA A 76 -1.93 -9.64 3.96
N ALA A 77 -3.07 -9.49 4.63
CA ALA A 77 -4.37 -9.68 4.00
C ALA A 77 -4.65 -8.64 2.92
N ILE A 78 -4.32 -7.37 3.18
CA ILE A 78 -4.47 -6.29 2.20
C ILE A 78 -3.57 -6.55 1.00
N LEU A 79 -2.31 -6.87 1.23
CA LEU A 79 -1.33 -7.14 0.17
C LEU A 79 -1.80 -8.32 -0.69
N LYS A 80 -2.25 -9.39 -0.09
CA LYS A 80 -2.76 -10.55 -0.83
C LYS A 80 -3.96 -10.17 -1.71
N THR A 81 -4.88 -9.37 -1.19
CA THR A 81 -6.04 -8.90 -1.95
C THR A 81 -5.61 -8.10 -3.18
N LEU A 82 -4.61 -7.23 -3.04
CA LEU A 82 -4.10 -6.43 -4.15
C LEU A 82 -3.34 -7.29 -5.16
N ILE A 83 -2.56 -8.27 -4.70
CA ILE A 83 -1.86 -9.21 -5.57
C ILE A 83 -2.88 -10.03 -6.39
N ASP A 84 -3.90 -10.55 -5.72
CA ASP A 84 -4.95 -11.31 -6.39
C ASP A 84 -5.67 -10.47 -7.46
N ALA A 85 -5.91 -9.19 -7.17
CA ALA A 85 -6.52 -8.27 -8.13
C ALA A 85 -5.60 -8.04 -9.34
N ALA A 86 -4.30 -7.88 -9.13
CA ALA A 86 -3.34 -7.73 -10.20
C ALA A 86 -3.28 -8.98 -11.08
N GLU A 87 -3.27 -10.16 -10.47
CA GLU A 87 -3.27 -11.42 -11.20
C GLU A 87 -4.53 -11.57 -12.06
N ARG A 88 -5.70 -11.28 -11.50
CA ARG A 88 -6.96 -11.36 -12.25
C ARG A 88 -7.02 -10.33 -13.38
N ARG A 89 -6.37 -9.20 -13.21
CA ARG A 89 -6.28 -8.16 -14.24
C ARG A 89 -5.31 -8.54 -15.36
N GLY A 90 -4.45 -9.53 -15.16
CA GLY A 90 -3.47 -9.99 -16.14
C GLY A 90 -2.14 -9.27 -16.07
N ASP A 91 -1.85 -8.58 -14.98
CA ASP A 91 -0.55 -7.95 -14.78
C ASP A 91 0.54 -9.02 -14.75
N ARG A 92 1.67 -8.76 -15.41
CA ARG A 92 2.81 -9.68 -15.41
C ARG A 92 3.80 -9.43 -14.30
N GLU A 93 3.79 -8.24 -13.74
CA GLU A 93 4.70 -7.82 -12.69
C GLU A 93 4.01 -6.78 -11.84
N ILE A 94 4.30 -6.81 -10.55
CA ILE A 94 3.88 -5.78 -9.61
C ILE A 94 5.11 -5.21 -8.94
N ALA A 95 5.03 -3.93 -8.57
CA ALA A 95 6.14 -3.20 -7.99
C ALA A 95 5.67 -2.36 -6.82
N LEU A 96 6.58 -2.03 -5.93
CA LEU A 96 6.30 -1.12 -4.84
C LEU A 96 7.57 -0.45 -4.35
N SER A 97 7.40 0.59 -3.55
CA SER A 97 8.47 1.29 -2.86
C SER A 97 8.28 1.03 -1.37
N ALA A 98 9.16 0.23 -0.79
CA ALA A 98 9.04 -0.19 0.61
C ALA A 98 9.89 0.70 1.50
N GLN A 99 9.33 1.16 2.61
CA GLN A 99 10.13 1.72 3.69
C GLN A 99 11.08 0.64 4.19
N LEU A 100 12.31 0.99 4.59
CA LEU A 100 13.34 -0.01 4.89
C LEU A 100 12.91 -1.04 5.94
N HIS A 101 12.17 -0.61 6.97
CA HIS A 101 11.71 -1.53 8.01
C HIS A 101 10.68 -2.56 7.49
N ALA A 102 10.10 -2.32 6.32
CA ALA A 102 9.09 -3.20 5.73
C ALA A 102 9.65 -4.14 4.65
N VAL A 103 10.92 -4.00 4.28
CA VAL A 103 11.52 -4.81 3.21
C VAL A 103 11.39 -6.31 3.50
N ALA A 104 11.71 -6.75 4.72
CA ALA A 104 11.61 -8.15 5.10
C ALA A 104 10.19 -8.70 4.94
N PHE A 105 9.19 -7.89 5.31
CA PHE A 105 7.78 -8.27 5.15
C PHE A 105 7.44 -8.53 3.68
N TYR A 106 7.83 -7.62 2.78
CA TYR A 106 7.54 -7.80 1.36
C TYR A 106 8.32 -8.97 0.76
N ARG A 107 9.55 -9.23 1.24
CA ARG A 107 10.31 -10.40 0.78
C ARG A 107 9.59 -11.70 1.09
N THR A 108 8.93 -11.82 2.23
CA THR A 108 8.15 -13.01 2.56
C THR A 108 6.96 -13.21 1.62
N HIS A 109 6.55 -12.16 0.89
CA HIS A 109 5.48 -12.20 -0.09
C HIS A 109 5.99 -12.26 -1.53
N GLY A 110 7.26 -12.63 -1.73
CA GLY A 110 7.81 -12.87 -3.05
C GLY A 110 8.38 -11.66 -3.77
N PHE A 111 8.45 -10.51 -3.11
CA PHE A 111 9.06 -9.32 -3.69
C PHE A 111 10.58 -9.35 -3.53
N LYS A 112 11.28 -8.83 -4.53
CA LYS A 112 12.74 -8.74 -4.53
C LYS A 112 13.17 -7.28 -4.65
N PRO A 113 14.19 -6.85 -3.88
CA PRO A 113 14.69 -5.47 -4.00
C PRO A 113 15.37 -5.25 -5.35
N VAL A 114 15.20 -4.07 -5.91
CA VAL A 114 15.88 -3.62 -7.13
C VAL A 114 16.42 -2.21 -6.94
N GLY A 115 17.64 -1.98 -7.42
CA GLY A 115 18.28 -0.67 -7.33
C GLY A 115 18.73 -0.30 -5.91
N ASP A 116 19.18 0.93 -5.79
CA ASP A 116 19.71 1.46 -4.52
C ASP A 116 18.60 2.02 -3.63
N VAL A 117 18.90 2.12 -2.34
CA VAL A 117 18.04 2.83 -1.40
C VAL A 117 17.96 4.30 -1.80
N TYR A 118 16.77 4.87 -1.71
CA TYR A 118 16.53 6.28 -2.02
C TYR A 118 15.57 6.87 -1.01
N GLU A 119 15.48 8.19 -0.98
CA GLU A 119 14.55 8.87 -0.08
C GLU A 119 13.27 9.26 -0.82
N GLU A 120 12.14 9.08 -0.14
CA GLU A 120 10.84 9.50 -0.60
C GLU A 120 10.13 10.14 0.60
N ALA A 121 9.71 11.39 0.45
CA ALA A 121 9.12 12.18 1.53
C ALA A 121 10.02 12.20 2.79
N GLY A 122 11.35 12.21 2.60
CA GLY A 122 12.32 12.23 3.70
C GLY A 122 12.51 10.89 4.40
N ILE A 123 11.93 9.82 3.91
CA ILE A 123 12.01 8.48 4.50
C ILE A 123 12.78 7.56 3.55
N PRO A 124 13.78 6.80 4.03
CA PRO A 124 14.50 5.85 3.18
C PRO A 124 13.58 4.74 2.67
N HIS A 125 13.67 4.48 1.37
CA HIS A 125 12.87 3.48 0.68
C HIS A 125 13.71 2.57 -0.19
N GLN A 126 13.17 1.41 -0.50
CA GLN A 126 13.75 0.43 -1.42
C GLN A 126 12.68 0.00 -2.43
N ALA A 127 12.98 0.16 -3.71
CA ALA A 127 12.09 -0.36 -4.75
C ALA A 127 12.12 -1.88 -4.74
N MET A 128 10.97 -2.51 -4.93
CA MET A 128 10.83 -3.96 -4.94
C MET A 128 9.88 -4.39 -6.04
N VAL A 129 10.13 -5.57 -6.61
CA VAL A 129 9.30 -6.11 -7.68
C VAL A 129 8.98 -7.59 -7.41
N ARG A 130 7.86 -8.03 -7.94
CA ARG A 130 7.45 -9.44 -7.95
C ARG A 130 6.87 -9.78 -9.31
N ALA A 131 7.42 -10.83 -9.95
CA ALA A 131 6.86 -11.36 -11.18
C ALA A 131 5.58 -12.15 -10.87
N LEU A 132 4.58 -12.02 -11.72
CA LEU A 132 3.35 -12.80 -11.68
C LEU A 132 3.37 -13.80 -12.81
N ALA A 133 2.86 -14.97 -12.56
CA ALA A 133 2.88 -16.05 -13.56
C ALA A 133 1.93 -15.75 -14.72
#